data_53a0e8f93e3a1bbfb4ff0bdf8750d6e5
#
_entry.id   53a0e8f93e3a1bbfb4ff0bdf8750d6e5
#
_cell.length_a   1.000
_cell.length_b   1.000
_cell.length_c   1.000
_cell.angle_alpha   90.00
_cell.angle_beta   90.00
_cell.angle_gamma   90.00
#
_symmetry.space_group_name_H-M   'P 1'
#
loop_
_entity.id
_entity.type
_entity.pdbx_description
1 polymer ?
#
loop_
_entity_poly.entity_id
_entity_poly.type
_entity_poly.pdbx_seq_one_letter_code
_entity_poly.pdbx_strand_id
1 'polypeptide(L)'
;MFVCTDSKPTELLIELVDWDERRVYARYNNFTIGREVDGYVIHSVGKYRGNAGDSFSSHVGVKFSTADKDQDKMKSISCAVHFGGLYGDQLGVIKYIFLASGWWFHQCYHSLLTGKYLGNYHTSGDENKHKSSVKWGTFHGYNYSLKEARMMLRPLKI
;
A
#
# COMPACT_ATOMS: atom_id res chain seq x y z
N MET A 1 10.68 -15.08 4.85
CA MET A 1 9.90 -15.67 5.96
C MET A 1 8.49 -15.08 5.88
N PHE A 2 7.55 -15.83 5.28
CA PHE A 2 6.18 -15.36 5.14
C PHE A 2 5.43 -15.65 6.43
N VAL A 3 4.98 -14.60 7.11
CA VAL A 3 4.12 -14.73 8.29
C VAL A 3 2.70 -14.93 7.78
N CYS A 4 2.31 -16.17 7.58
CA CYS A 4 0.90 -16.51 7.39
C CYS A 4 0.19 -16.29 8.73
N THR A 5 -0.76 -15.37 8.79
CA THR A 5 -1.45 -15.02 10.03
C THR A 5 -2.59 -15.98 10.37
N ASP A 6 -2.68 -17.11 9.65
CA ASP A 6 -3.81 -18.07 9.73
C ASP A 6 -4.06 -18.70 11.12
N SER A 7 -3.16 -18.52 12.08
CA SER A 7 -3.29 -19.24 13.36
C SER A 7 -3.21 -18.37 14.62
N LYS A 8 -2.88 -17.08 14.50
CA LYS A 8 -2.81 -16.20 15.70
C LYS A 8 -3.33 -14.80 15.37
N PRO A 9 -4.19 -14.25 16.23
CA PRO A 9 -4.61 -12.85 16.10
C PRO A 9 -3.37 -11.93 16.06
N THR A 10 -3.28 -11.12 15.05
CA THR A 10 -2.13 -10.23 14.82
C THR A 10 -2.62 -8.79 14.77
N GLU A 11 -1.93 -7.91 15.46
CA GLU A 11 -2.16 -6.48 15.36
C GLU A 11 -1.29 -5.91 14.26
N LEU A 12 -1.88 -5.05 13.43
CA LEU A 12 -1.17 -4.25 12.44
C LEU A 12 -1.10 -2.80 12.93
N LEU A 13 0.10 -2.24 12.94
CA LEU A 13 0.36 -0.81 13.17
C LEU A 13 1.00 -0.21 11.93
N ILE A 14 0.40 0.85 11.44
CA ILE A 14 0.93 1.68 10.35
C ILE A 14 1.26 3.05 10.94
N GLU A 15 2.50 3.48 10.79
CA GLU A 15 2.97 4.82 11.16
C GLU A 15 3.33 5.60 9.90
N LEU A 16 2.92 6.85 9.84
CA LEU A 16 3.09 7.74 8.70
C LEU A 16 3.70 9.06 9.17
N VAL A 17 4.59 9.62 8.37
CA VAL A 17 5.20 10.93 8.61
C VAL A 17 5.08 11.78 7.35
N ASP A 18 4.61 13.00 7.49
CA ASP A 18 4.59 13.97 6.42
C ASP A 18 5.89 14.82 6.39
N TRP A 19 5.98 15.74 5.44
CA TRP A 19 7.15 16.61 5.28
C TRP A 19 7.26 17.73 6.32
N ASP A 20 6.18 17.97 7.07
CA ASP A 20 6.15 18.88 8.22
C ASP A 20 6.46 18.17 9.55
N GLU A 21 7.01 16.95 9.49
CA GLU A 21 7.37 16.10 10.63
C GLU A 21 6.16 15.65 11.48
N ARG A 22 4.94 15.84 11.00
CA ARG A 22 3.75 15.37 11.69
C ARG A 22 3.68 13.85 11.61
N ARG A 23 3.56 13.22 12.77
CA ARG A 23 3.43 11.76 12.89
C ARG A 23 2.00 11.36 13.20
N VAL A 24 1.48 10.43 12.42
CA VAL A 24 0.15 9.86 12.62
C VAL A 24 0.23 8.35 12.53
N TYR A 25 -0.80 7.67 13.03
CA TYR A 25 -0.85 6.21 12.99
C TYR A 25 -2.25 5.69 12.70
N ALA A 26 -2.29 4.48 12.14
CA ALA A 26 -3.47 3.64 11.99
C ALA A 26 -3.16 2.27 12.61
N ARG A 27 -4.00 1.79 13.52
CA ARG A 27 -3.85 0.53 14.22
C ARG A 27 -5.08 -0.34 13.99
N TYR A 28 -4.84 -1.60 13.71
CA TYR A 28 -5.85 -2.61 13.40
C TYR A 28 -5.64 -3.83 14.28
N ASN A 29 -6.66 -4.22 15.04
CA ASN A 29 -6.49 -5.18 16.13
C ASN A 29 -6.66 -6.65 15.74
N ASN A 30 -6.97 -6.94 14.48
CA ASN A 30 -7.13 -8.32 14.01
C ASN A 30 -6.80 -8.42 12.52
N PHE A 31 -5.53 -8.27 12.19
CA PHE A 31 -5.05 -8.37 10.81
C PHE A 31 -4.80 -9.83 10.44
N THR A 32 -5.46 -10.30 9.40
CA THR A 32 -5.29 -11.65 8.87
C THR A 32 -5.23 -11.63 7.34
N ILE A 33 -4.29 -12.37 6.78
CA ILE A 33 -4.15 -12.58 5.34
C ILE A 33 -4.17 -14.06 5.02
N GLY A 34 -4.74 -14.41 3.87
CA GLY A 34 -4.78 -15.76 3.34
C GLY A 34 -3.41 -16.25 2.88
N ARG A 35 -3.37 -17.53 2.51
CA ARG A 35 -2.19 -18.19 1.97
C ARG A 35 -1.92 -17.77 0.52
N GLU A 36 -0.78 -18.18 -0.01
CA GLU A 36 -0.40 -17.94 -1.40
C GLU A 36 -1.43 -18.48 -2.40
N VAL A 37 -1.94 -19.67 -2.16
CA VAL A 37 -2.98 -20.29 -2.99
C VAL A 37 -4.26 -19.45 -3.04
N ASP A 38 -4.54 -18.69 -2.01
CA ASP A 38 -5.69 -17.79 -1.89
C ASP A 38 -5.36 -16.37 -2.42
N GLY A 39 -4.14 -16.16 -2.93
CA GLY A 39 -3.66 -14.87 -3.43
C GLY A 39 -3.36 -13.86 -2.34
N TYR A 40 -3.00 -14.30 -1.14
CA TYR A 40 -2.71 -13.45 0.03
C TYR A 40 -3.82 -12.43 0.33
N VAL A 41 -5.07 -12.84 0.14
CA VAL A 41 -6.24 -11.97 0.36
C VAL A 41 -6.28 -11.45 1.81
N ILE A 42 -6.62 -10.18 2.00
CA ILE A 42 -6.89 -9.66 3.36
C ILE A 42 -8.24 -10.21 3.81
N HIS A 43 -8.26 -11.09 4.82
CA HIS A 43 -9.50 -11.62 5.39
C HIS A 43 -10.11 -10.67 6.41
N SER A 44 -9.28 -10.01 7.20
CA SER A 44 -9.72 -9.08 8.23
C SER A 44 -8.62 -8.06 8.55
N VAL A 45 -9.04 -6.88 8.99
CA VAL A 45 -8.18 -5.90 9.65
C VAL A 45 -8.66 -5.65 11.10
N GLY A 46 -9.89 -6.11 11.45
CA GLY A 46 -10.50 -5.85 12.75
C GLY A 46 -10.91 -4.39 12.92
N LYS A 47 -10.84 -3.90 14.15
CA LYS A 47 -11.23 -2.53 14.49
C LYS A 47 -10.08 -1.56 14.30
N TYR A 48 -10.35 -0.46 13.58
CA TYR A 48 -9.46 0.67 13.44
C TYR A 48 -9.36 1.50 14.72
N ARG A 49 -8.15 1.97 15.04
CA ARG A 49 -7.86 3.04 16.01
C ARG A 49 -6.69 3.87 15.50
N GLY A 50 -6.74 5.17 15.68
CA GLY A 50 -5.64 6.06 15.29
C GLY A 50 -6.09 7.45 14.91
N ASN A 51 -5.14 8.27 14.46
CA ASN A 51 -5.34 9.64 14.03
C ASN A 51 -4.97 9.88 12.55
N ALA A 52 -4.58 8.82 11.81
CA ALA A 52 -4.30 8.89 10.38
C ALA A 52 -5.56 8.88 9.50
N GLY A 53 -6.71 8.50 10.08
CA GLY A 53 -7.88 8.08 9.32
C GLY A 53 -7.73 6.67 8.76
N ASP A 54 -8.83 6.06 8.35
CA ASP A 54 -8.85 4.67 7.87
C ASP A 54 -8.81 4.61 6.35
N SER A 55 -7.63 4.35 5.79
CA SER A 55 -7.44 4.12 4.36
C SER A 55 -7.07 2.68 4.04
N PHE A 56 -7.22 1.73 4.98
CA PHE A 56 -6.82 0.35 4.76
C PHE A 56 -7.98 -0.66 4.89
N SER A 57 -9.02 -0.39 5.68
CA SER A 57 -10.16 -1.31 5.83
C SER A 57 -10.88 -1.59 4.51
N SER A 58 -10.87 -0.66 3.57
CA SER A 58 -11.45 -0.86 2.22
C SER A 58 -10.70 -1.90 1.38
N HIS A 59 -9.49 -2.31 1.78
CA HIS A 59 -8.72 -3.35 1.11
C HIS A 59 -9.06 -4.78 1.61
N VAL A 60 -9.98 -4.95 2.55
CA VAL A 60 -10.48 -6.26 2.97
C VAL A 60 -11.17 -6.97 1.81
N GLY A 61 -10.91 -8.27 1.65
CA GLY A 61 -11.40 -9.08 0.53
C GLY A 61 -10.63 -8.89 -0.78
N VAL A 62 -9.53 -8.13 -0.75
CA VAL A 62 -8.67 -7.88 -1.93
C VAL A 62 -7.46 -8.80 -1.90
N LYS A 63 -7.14 -9.37 -3.06
CA LYS A 63 -5.95 -10.18 -3.28
C LYS A 63 -4.72 -9.30 -3.50
N PHE A 64 -3.54 -9.82 -3.17
CA PHE A 64 -2.28 -9.14 -3.43
C PHE A 64 -1.93 -9.24 -4.93
N SER A 65 -1.74 -8.11 -5.59
CA SER A 65 -1.38 -8.05 -7.01
C SER A 65 0.04 -7.51 -7.19
N THR A 66 0.73 -8.10 -8.15
CA THR A 66 2.05 -7.69 -8.64
C THR A 66 1.98 -7.49 -10.15
N ALA A 67 3.00 -6.90 -10.77
CA ALA A 67 2.99 -6.65 -12.21
C ALA A 67 2.92 -7.93 -13.05
N ASP A 68 3.48 -9.03 -12.54
CA ASP A 68 3.46 -10.36 -13.17
C ASP A 68 2.24 -11.21 -12.76
N LYS A 69 1.50 -10.81 -11.73
CA LYS A 69 0.30 -11.50 -11.27
C LYS A 69 -0.79 -10.51 -10.92
N ASP A 70 -1.58 -10.14 -11.92
CA ASP A 70 -2.71 -9.24 -11.76
C ASP A 70 -3.90 -9.97 -11.13
N GLN A 71 -4.28 -9.54 -9.93
CA GLN A 71 -5.41 -10.05 -9.16
C GLN A 71 -6.31 -8.92 -8.66
N ASP A 72 -6.14 -7.71 -9.20
CA ASP A 72 -6.96 -6.55 -8.84
C ASP A 72 -8.39 -6.64 -9.43
N LYS A 73 -9.23 -5.65 -9.11
CA LYS A 73 -10.61 -5.61 -9.61
C LYS A 73 -10.82 -4.62 -10.74
N MET A 74 -9.74 -4.02 -11.25
CA MET A 74 -9.80 -3.10 -12.37
C MET A 74 -9.74 -3.89 -13.68
N LYS A 75 -10.76 -3.75 -14.54
CA LYS A 75 -10.82 -4.49 -15.81
C LYS A 75 -10.05 -3.85 -16.95
N SER A 76 -9.77 -2.56 -16.86
CA SER A 76 -9.19 -1.77 -17.96
C SER A 76 -7.69 -1.59 -17.89
N ILE A 77 -7.11 -1.72 -16.69
CA ILE A 77 -5.68 -1.55 -16.44
C ILE A 77 -5.24 -2.47 -15.30
N SER A 78 -3.97 -2.87 -15.28
CA SER A 78 -3.36 -3.47 -14.10
C SER A 78 -2.88 -2.36 -13.15
N CYS A 79 -3.45 -2.28 -11.95
CA CYS A 79 -3.07 -1.29 -10.96
C CYS A 79 -1.60 -1.44 -10.53
N ALA A 80 -1.10 -2.67 -10.42
CA ALA A 80 0.28 -2.94 -10.08
C ALA A 80 1.26 -2.40 -11.12
N VAL A 81 0.93 -2.54 -12.41
CA VAL A 81 1.73 -1.99 -13.52
C VAL A 81 1.69 -0.47 -13.52
N HIS A 82 0.50 0.13 -13.34
CA HIS A 82 0.33 1.59 -13.41
C HIS A 82 0.88 2.34 -12.21
N PHE A 83 0.71 1.78 -10.99
CA PHE A 83 1.01 2.47 -9.73
C PHE A 83 2.11 1.82 -8.91
N GLY A 84 2.49 0.58 -9.24
CA GLY A 84 3.49 -0.20 -8.52
C GLY A 84 4.95 0.21 -8.74
N GLY A 85 5.21 1.35 -9.35
CA GLY A 85 6.56 1.90 -9.39
C GLY A 85 7.44 1.49 -10.57
N LEU A 86 6.88 1.09 -11.71
CA LEU A 86 7.68 0.89 -12.93
C LEU A 86 8.35 2.21 -13.37
N TYR A 87 9.67 2.27 -13.34
CA TYR A 87 10.44 3.25 -14.09
C TYR A 87 10.64 2.74 -15.52
N GLY A 88 9.92 3.31 -16.47
CA GLY A 88 10.36 3.34 -17.85
C GLY A 88 11.28 4.52 -18.02
N ASP A 89 12.57 4.30 -18.24
CA ASP A 89 13.46 5.31 -18.73
C ASP A 89 12.98 5.75 -20.12
N GLN A 90 12.79 7.06 -20.31
CA GLN A 90 12.42 7.64 -21.60
C GLN A 90 13.52 7.53 -22.67
N LEU A 91 14.67 6.97 -22.34
CA LEU A 91 15.84 6.85 -23.22
C LEU A 91 16.00 5.47 -23.87
N GLY A 92 15.09 4.52 -23.63
CA GLY A 92 15.04 3.25 -24.39
C GLY A 92 16.24 2.30 -24.24
N VAL A 93 17.15 2.54 -23.31
CA VAL A 93 18.44 1.83 -23.24
C VAL A 93 18.52 0.82 -22.09
N ILE A 94 17.68 0.92 -21.05
CA ILE A 94 17.68 -0.07 -19.97
C ILE A 94 16.37 -0.83 -19.95
N LYS A 95 16.42 -2.01 -20.54
CA LYS A 95 15.40 -3.02 -20.50
C LYS A 95 15.27 -3.57 -19.08
N TYR A 96 14.25 -3.05 -18.34
CA TYR A 96 13.64 -3.74 -17.20
C TYR A 96 14.48 -3.97 -15.94
N ILE A 97 14.63 -2.97 -15.09
CA ILE A 97 14.66 -3.25 -13.67
C ILE A 97 13.21 -3.12 -13.16
N PHE A 98 12.53 -4.24 -13.07
CA PHE A 98 11.19 -4.33 -12.52
C PHE A 98 11.26 -4.15 -10.99
N LEU A 99 11.16 -2.92 -10.52
CA LEU A 99 10.81 -2.64 -9.13
C LEU A 99 9.30 -2.41 -9.03
N ALA A 100 8.53 -3.31 -9.63
CA ALA A 100 7.09 -3.32 -9.47
C ALA A 100 6.77 -3.82 -8.07
N SER A 101 6.39 -2.90 -7.18
CA SER A 101 5.93 -3.26 -5.85
C SER A 101 4.51 -3.83 -5.93
N GLY A 102 4.26 -4.91 -5.21
CA GLY A 102 2.93 -5.44 -5.03
C GLY A 102 2.16 -4.69 -3.95
N TRP A 103 0.83 -4.74 -4.06
CA TRP A 103 -0.10 -4.22 -3.06
C TRP A 103 -1.45 -4.94 -3.17
N TRP A 104 -2.31 -4.74 -2.20
CA TRP A 104 -3.70 -5.18 -2.26
C TRP A 104 -4.53 -4.18 -3.07
N PHE A 105 -4.32 -4.15 -4.39
CA PHE A 105 -5.02 -3.23 -5.29
C PHE A 105 -6.48 -3.63 -5.48
N HIS A 106 -7.39 -2.68 -5.30
CA HIS A 106 -8.83 -2.82 -5.56
C HIS A 106 -9.20 -2.14 -6.90
N GLN A 107 -9.66 -0.89 -6.85
CA GLN A 107 -9.93 0.01 -7.98
C GLN A 107 -9.11 1.32 -7.85
N CYS A 108 -7.97 1.36 -7.74
CA CYS A 108 -6.73 0.76 -7.46
C CYS A 108 -6.38 0.78 -5.97
N TYR A 109 -6.46 1.94 -5.25
CA TYR A 109 -6.05 2.03 -3.85
C TYR A 109 -6.71 3.20 -3.10
N HIS A 110 -6.89 3.05 -1.79
CA HIS A 110 -7.09 4.13 -0.81
C HIS A 110 -5.82 4.42 -0.02
N SER A 111 -4.93 3.44 0.08
CA SER A 111 -3.57 3.57 0.57
C SER A 111 -2.62 2.79 -0.33
N LEU A 112 -1.39 3.29 -0.47
CA LEU A 112 -0.33 2.67 -1.24
C LEU A 112 1.00 2.89 -0.51
N LEU A 113 1.40 1.96 0.35
CA LEU A 113 2.63 2.09 1.14
C LEU A 113 3.86 1.56 0.40
N THR A 114 3.66 0.81 -0.66
CA THR A 114 4.71 0.26 -1.53
C THR A 114 4.90 1.09 -2.82
N GLY A 115 4.32 2.28 -2.87
CA GLY A 115 4.48 3.22 -3.98
C GLY A 115 5.90 3.79 -4.07
N LYS A 116 6.15 4.52 -5.14
CA LYS A 116 7.45 5.19 -5.36
C LYS A 116 7.73 6.20 -4.27
N TYR A 117 8.97 6.22 -3.79
CA TYR A 117 9.44 7.31 -2.95
C TYR A 117 9.86 8.50 -3.83
N LEU A 118 9.05 9.54 -3.85
CA LEU A 118 9.26 10.72 -4.70
C LEU A 118 9.85 11.91 -3.95
N GLY A 119 10.24 11.73 -2.67
CA GLY A 119 10.70 12.86 -1.87
C GLY A 119 9.60 13.91 -1.66
N ASN A 120 9.98 15.13 -1.34
CA ASN A 120 9.08 16.26 -1.11
C ASN A 120 8.54 16.84 -2.43
N TYR A 121 7.88 16.01 -3.24
CA TYR A 121 7.48 16.36 -4.61
C TYR A 121 6.05 16.91 -4.72
N HIS A 122 5.37 17.17 -3.60
CA HIS A 122 3.97 17.62 -3.56
C HIS A 122 3.76 19.04 -4.13
N THR A 123 4.83 19.77 -4.44
CA THR A 123 4.76 21.15 -4.98
C THR A 123 4.83 21.24 -6.49
N SER A 124 5.05 20.16 -7.21
CA SER A 124 5.41 20.21 -8.64
C SER A 124 4.22 20.05 -9.58
N GLY A 125 3.03 20.42 -9.30
CA GLY A 125 1.91 20.56 -10.27
C GLY A 125 1.64 19.41 -11.27
N ASP A 126 2.49 18.38 -11.33
CA ASP A 126 2.33 17.22 -12.22
C ASP A 126 1.55 16.13 -11.52
N GLU A 127 0.23 16.20 -11.63
CA GLU A 127 -0.70 15.25 -11.02
C GLU A 127 -0.41 13.78 -11.39
N ASN A 128 0.17 13.53 -12.56
CA ASN A 128 0.44 12.15 -13.01
C ASN A 128 1.60 11.50 -12.26
N LYS A 129 2.60 12.26 -11.84
CA LYS A 129 3.74 11.75 -11.07
C LYS A 129 3.33 11.34 -9.65
N HIS A 130 2.34 12.01 -9.06
CA HIS A 130 1.89 11.69 -7.70
C HIS A 130 1.15 10.37 -7.60
N LYS A 131 0.49 9.90 -8.65
CA LYS A 131 -0.39 8.71 -8.60
C LYS A 131 0.29 7.43 -8.13
N SER A 132 1.59 7.30 -8.31
CA SER A 132 2.36 6.11 -7.93
C SER A 132 3.18 6.24 -6.63
N SER A 133 3.04 7.33 -5.87
CA SER A 133 3.83 7.57 -4.66
C SER A 133 3.28 6.87 -3.42
N VAL A 134 4.05 6.90 -2.31
CA VAL A 134 3.61 6.42 -1.00
C VAL A 134 2.47 7.29 -0.47
N LYS A 135 1.29 6.70 -0.21
CA LYS A 135 0.05 7.44 0.07
C LYS A 135 -0.79 6.84 1.18
N TRP A 136 -1.55 7.76 1.79
CA TRP A 136 -2.64 7.43 2.70
C TRP A 136 -3.77 8.44 2.51
N GLY A 137 -4.86 8.03 1.84
CA GLY A 137 -5.89 8.94 1.35
C GLY A 137 -6.54 9.82 2.42
N THR A 138 -6.78 9.29 3.62
CA THR A 138 -7.41 10.03 4.73
C THR A 138 -6.44 10.96 5.47
N PHE A 139 -5.12 10.90 5.21
CA PHE A 139 -4.15 11.77 5.88
C PHE A 139 -3.84 13.03 5.05
N HIS A 140 -3.54 12.91 3.77
CA HIS A 140 -3.24 14.08 2.91
C HIS A 140 -3.88 13.98 1.52
N GLY A 141 -4.83 13.06 1.33
CA GLY A 141 -5.43 12.83 0.02
C GLY A 141 -4.50 12.08 -0.94
N TYR A 142 -4.86 12.12 -2.22
CA TYR A 142 -4.19 11.30 -3.24
C TYR A 142 -3.06 12.01 -3.99
N ASN A 143 -2.86 13.30 -3.76
CA ASN A 143 -1.84 14.10 -4.44
C ASN A 143 -0.63 14.41 -3.55
N TYR A 144 -0.49 13.72 -2.43
CA TYR A 144 0.59 13.90 -1.49
C TYR A 144 1.49 12.66 -1.43
N SER A 145 2.82 12.85 -1.48
CA SER A 145 3.80 11.80 -1.26
C SER A 145 4.32 11.85 0.18
N LEU A 146 4.07 10.82 0.96
CA LEU A 146 4.50 10.76 2.36
C LEU A 146 6.02 10.70 2.48
N LYS A 147 6.55 11.30 3.55
CA LYS A 147 7.98 11.27 3.89
C LYS A 147 8.43 9.92 4.40
N GLU A 148 7.65 9.32 5.33
CA GLU A 148 7.91 7.99 5.86
C GLU A 148 6.60 7.22 6.00
N ALA A 149 6.69 5.90 5.79
CA ALA A 149 5.64 4.96 6.11
C ALA A 149 6.27 3.70 6.69
N ARG A 150 5.70 3.16 7.76
CA ARG A 150 6.10 1.91 8.39
C ARG A 150 4.89 1.03 8.60
N MET A 151 5.03 -0.24 8.29
CA MET A 151 4.00 -1.26 8.50
C MET A 151 4.58 -2.34 9.41
N MET A 152 4.00 -2.52 10.58
CA MET A 152 4.52 -3.38 11.64
C MET A 152 3.44 -4.36 12.10
N LEU A 153 3.83 -5.60 12.32
CA LEU A 153 2.97 -6.67 12.81
C LEU A 153 3.41 -7.10 14.21
N ARG A 154 2.44 -7.31 15.08
CA ARG A 154 2.65 -7.84 16.42
C ARG A 154 1.64 -8.96 16.72
N PRO A 155 2.09 -10.19 17.03
CA PRO A 155 1.19 -11.20 17.55
C PRO A 155 0.54 -10.72 18.84
N LEU A 156 -0.77 -10.91 18.97
CA LEU A 156 -1.45 -10.65 20.23
C LEU A 156 -1.15 -11.78 21.20
N LYS A 157 -0.77 -11.42 22.42
CA LYS A 157 -0.66 -12.41 23.51
C LYS A 157 -2.10 -12.84 23.85
N ILE A 158 -2.33 -14.14 23.75
CA ILE A 158 -3.55 -14.79 24.22
C ILE A 158 -3.46 -14.91 25.74
#